data_05667cb3f9a1d48b21cedf10e3962238
#
_entry.id   05667cb3f9a1d48b21cedf10e3962238
#
_cell.length_a   1.000
_cell.length_b   1.000
_cell.length_c   1.000
_cell.angle_alpha   90.00
_cell.angle_beta   90.00
_cell.angle_gamma   90.00
#
_symmetry.space_group_name_H-M   'P 1'
#
loop_
_entity.id
_entity.type
_entity.pdbx_description
1 polymer ?
#
loop_
_entity_poly.entity_id
_entity_poly.type
_entity_poly.pdbx_seq_one_letter_code
_entity_poly.pdbx_strand_id
1 'polypeptide(L)' 'MTSWPSTKARRVYAALLSVGWQLKRQSGSHRTLSRDGYADYVFAFHDSDEIGPKMLARIAKHTGLIPDNL' A
#
# COMPACT_ATOMS: atom_id res chain seq x y z
N MET A 1 20.62 5.17 -0.97
CA MET A 1 19.69 5.05 0.17
C MET A 1 18.27 5.37 -0.28
N THR A 2 17.34 4.48 0.02
CA THR A 2 15.96 4.67 -0.36
C THR A 2 15.27 5.56 0.67
N SER A 3 14.60 6.61 0.23
CA SER A 3 13.83 7.44 1.13
C SER A 3 12.37 7.52 0.67
N TRP A 4 11.47 7.47 1.65
CA TRP A 4 10.04 7.49 1.40
C TRP A 4 9.49 8.87 1.76
N PRO A 5 8.73 9.50 0.86
CA PRO A 5 8.01 10.74 1.19
C PRO A 5 6.77 10.41 2.00
N SER A 6 6.26 11.38 2.75
CA SER A 6 4.91 11.26 3.28
C SER A 6 3.91 11.45 2.16
N THR A 7 2.83 10.66 2.16
CA THR A 7 1.83 10.76 1.11
C THR A 7 0.46 10.32 1.64
N LYS A 8 -0.60 10.62 0.89
CA LYS A 8 -1.95 10.19 1.27
C LYS A 8 -2.15 8.72 0.99
N ALA A 9 -2.96 8.07 1.85
CA ALA A 9 -3.25 6.65 1.70
C ALA A 9 -3.85 6.31 0.34
N ARG A 10 -4.73 7.17 -0.20
CA ARG A 10 -5.31 6.93 -1.53
C ARG A 10 -4.26 6.79 -2.62
N ARG A 11 -3.15 7.54 -2.49
CA ARG A 11 -2.06 7.47 -3.46
C ARG A 11 -1.29 6.16 -3.34
N VAL A 12 -1.05 5.72 -2.10
CA VAL A 12 -0.39 4.43 -1.86
C VAL A 12 -1.25 3.29 -2.39
N TYR A 13 -2.56 3.35 -2.13
CA TYR A 13 -3.49 2.34 -2.62
C TYR A 13 -3.47 2.27 -4.16
N ALA A 14 -3.55 3.41 -4.82
CA ALA A 14 -3.48 3.47 -6.28
C ALA A 14 -2.18 2.88 -6.82
N ALA A 15 -1.06 3.18 -6.15
CA ALA A 15 0.24 2.63 -6.53
C ALA A 15 0.28 1.12 -6.38
N LEU A 16 -0.29 0.58 -5.29
CA LEU A 16 -0.37 -0.87 -5.09
C LEU A 16 -1.16 -1.53 -6.22
N LEU A 17 -2.30 -0.97 -6.61
CA LEU A 17 -3.08 -1.51 -7.71
C LEU A 17 -2.29 -1.47 -9.02
N SER A 18 -1.53 -0.40 -9.25
CA SER A 18 -0.75 -0.24 -10.49
C SER A 18 0.39 -1.26 -10.62
N VAL A 19 0.91 -1.78 -9.50
CA VAL A 19 1.98 -2.78 -9.56
C VAL A 19 1.45 -4.22 -9.44
N GLY A 20 0.14 -4.41 -9.53
CA GLY A 20 -0.43 -5.75 -9.67
C GLY A 20 -1.24 -6.25 -8.48
N TRP A 21 -1.36 -5.48 -7.40
CA TRP A 21 -2.23 -5.86 -6.30
C TRP A 21 -3.70 -5.69 -6.70
N GLN A 22 -4.54 -6.59 -6.22
CA GLN A 22 -5.97 -6.58 -6.54
C GLN A 22 -6.77 -6.56 -5.25
N LEU A 23 -7.89 -5.86 -5.25
CA LEU A 23 -8.81 -5.86 -4.12
C LEU A 23 -9.55 -7.19 -4.08
N LYS A 24 -9.31 -7.97 -3.02
CA LYS A 24 -9.95 -9.26 -2.81
C LYS A 24 -11.28 -9.10 -2.07
N ARG A 25 -11.28 -8.30 -1.00
CA ARG A 25 -12.49 -7.97 -0.26
C ARG A 25 -12.27 -6.69 0.55
N GLN A 26 -13.35 -6.06 0.96
CA GLN A 26 -13.28 -4.83 1.72
C GLN A 26 -14.36 -4.82 2.79
N SER A 27 -13.97 -4.36 3.99
CA SER A 27 -14.90 -4.13 5.10
C SER A 27 -14.51 -2.80 5.73
N GLY A 28 -15.33 -1.76 5.48
CA GLY A 28 -14.99 -0.41 5.89
C GLY A 28 -13.69 0.04 5.25
N SER A 29 -12.73 0.50 6.06
CA SER A 29 -11.41 0.91 5.58
C SER A 29 -10.43 -0.25 5.46
N HIS A 30 -10.84 -1.47 5.82
CA HIS A 30 -9.97 -2.67 5.72
C HIS A 30 -10.11 -3.27 4.33
N ARG A 31 -9.10 -3.07 3.51
CA ARG A 31 -9.03 -3.63 2.16
C ARG A 31 -8.03 -4.77 2.13
N THR A 32 -8.52 -5.99 1.91
CA THR A 32 -7.64 -7.15 1.76
C THR A 32 -7.21 -7.22 0.30
N LEU A 33 -5.91 -7.12 0.07
CA LEU A 33 -5.34 -7.13 -1.27
C LEU A 33 -4.61 -8.43 -1.51
N SER A 34 -4.63 -8.89 -2.76
CA SER A 34 -3.93 -10.10 -3.16
C SER A 34 -3.08 -9.86 -4.40
N ARG A 35 -1.99 -10.62 -4.50
CA ARG A 35 -1.12 -10.62 -5.67
C ARG A 35 -0.44 -11.98 -5.75
N ASP A 36 -0.31 -12.52 -6.96
CA ASP A 36 0.36 -13.79 -7.18
C ASP A 36 1.80 -13.73 -6.67
N GLY A 37 2.19 -14.75 -5.90
CA GLY A 37 3.52 -14.84 -5.34
C GLY A 37 3.70 -14.12 -4.01
N TYR A 38 2.64 -13.49 -3.49
CA TYR A 38 2.68 -12.75 -2.23
C TYR A 38 1.57 -13.24 -1.30
N ALA A 39 1.83 -13.15 0.00
CA ALA A 39 0.76 -13.32 0.98
C ALA A 39 -0.22 -12.15 0.88
N ASP A 40 -1.51 -12.39 1.19
CA ASP A 40 -2.51 -11.33 1.23
C ASP A 40 -2.06 -10.22 2.18
N TYR A 41 -2.34 -8.99 1.81
CA TYR A 41 -1.98 -7.82 2.61
C TYR A 41 -3.23 -7.01 2.92
N VAL A 42 -3.41 -6.64 4.18
CA VAL A 42 -4.55 -5.80 4.59
C VAL A 42 -4.09 -4.34 4.64
N PHE A 43 -4.66 -3.53 3.76
CA PHE A 43 -4.42 -2.08 3.71
C PHE A 43 -5.54 -1.40 4.48
N ALA A 44 -5.27 -1.02 5.72
CA ALA A 44 -6.30 -0.57 6.67
C ALA A 44 -6.17 0.93 6.96
N PHE A 45 -6.21 1.75 5.92
CA PHE A 45 -6.13 3.20 6.03
C PHE A 45 -7.30 3.85 5.33
N HIS A 46 -7.76 4.99 5.84
CA HIS A 46 -8.72 5.84 5.14
C HIS A 46 -7.99 6.62 4.05
N ASP A 47 -8.68 6.92 2.96
CA ASP A 47 -8.07 7.58 1.79
C ASP A 47 -7.36 8.88 2.14
N SER A 48 -7.88 9.64 3.11
CA SER A 48 -7.31 10.92 3.52
C SER A 48 -6.21 10.82 4.56
N ASP A 49 -5.92 9.61 5.06
CA ASP A 49 -4.85 9.43 6.05
C ASP A 49 -3.50 9.76 5.43
N GLU A 50 -2.65 10.42 6.23
CA GLU A 50 -1.27 10.67 5.84
C GLU A 50 -0.41 9.50 6.28
N ILE A 51 0.34 8.92 5.36
CA ILE A 51 1.23 7.79 5.64
C ILE A 51 2.67 8.32 5.59
N GLY A 52 3.36 8.20 6.72
CA GLY A 52 4.74 8.65 6.84
C GLY A 52 5.76 7.62 6.36
N PRO A 53 7.06 8.02 6.33
CA PRO A 53 8.12 7.17 5.77
C PRO A 53 8.26 5.81 6.44
N LYS A 54 8.13 5.74 7.76
CA LYS A 54 8.29 4.46 8.47
C LYS A 54 7.19 3.47 8.10
N MET A 55 5.96 3.95 8.02
CA MET A 55 4.84 3.09 7.65
C MET A 55 4.94 2.68 6.17
N LEU A 56 5.37 3.59 5.30
CA LEU A 56 5.60 3.28 3.89
C LEU A 56 6.65 2.18 3.73
N ALA A 57 7.72 2.24 4.52
CA ALA A 57 8.75 1.19 4.49
C ALA A 57 8.18 -0.16 4.92
N ARG A 58 7.28 -0.18 5.91
CA ARG A 58 6.60 -1.42 6.32
C ARG A 58 5.70 -1.96 5.23
N ILE A 59 4.91 -1.08 4.62
CA ILE A 59 4.05 -1.47 3.50
C ILE A 59 4.91 -2.07 2.38
N ALA A 60 6.01 -1.41 2.05
CA ALA A 60 6.94 -1.87 1.03
C ALA A 60 7.50 -3.26 1.33
N LYS A 61 7.80 -3.53 2.58
CA LYS A 61 8.35 -4.83 3.00
C LYS A 61 7.39 -5.97 2.69
N HIS A 62 6.08 -5.73 2.81
CA HIS A 62 5.07 -6.75 2.55
C HIS A 62 4.60 -6.80 1.10
N THR A 63 4.73 -5.70 0.37
CA THR A 63 4.10 -5.55 -0.93
C THR A 63 5.07 -5.42 -2.11
N GLY A 64 6.35 -5.19 -1.82
CA GLY A 64 7.32 -4.92 -2.88
C GLY A 64 7.23 -3.54 -3.49
N LEU A 65 6.42 -2.63 -2.89
CA LEU A 65 6.31 -1.26 -3.38
C LEU A 65 7.65 -0.54 -3.24
N ILE A 66 7.98 0.30 -4.22
CA ILE A 66 9.18 1.14 -4.15
C ILE A 66 8.78 2.62 -4.28
N PRO A 67 9.62 3.57 -3.81
CA PRO A 67 9.25 4.99 -3.87
C PRO A 67 8.88 5.49 -5.26
N ASP A 68 9.50 4.95 -6.29
CA ASP A 68 9.24 5.33 -7.66
C ASP A 68 7.81 4.99 -8.12
N ASN A 69 7.12 4.11 -7.40
CA ASN A 69 5.74 3.76 -7.71
C ASN A 69 4.73 4.83 -7.27
N LEU A 70 5.14 5.75 -6.42
CA LEU A 70 4.25 6.80 -5.88
C LEU A 70 4.15 8.02 -6.78
#